data_438dad535738d560f3c78a9bc1ea56a6
#
_entry.id   438dad535738d560f3c78a9bc1ea56a6
#
_cell.length_a   1.000
_cell.length_b   1.000
_cell.length_c   1.000
_cell.angle_alpha   90.00
_cell.angle_beta   90.00
_cell.angle_gamma   90.00
#
_symmetry.space_group_name_H-M   'P 1'
#
loop_
_entity.id
_entity.type
_entity.pdbx_description
1 polymer ?
#
loop_
_entity_poly.entity_id
_entity_poly.type
_entity_poly.pdbx_seq_one_letter_code
_entity_poly.pdbx_strand_id
1 'polypeptide(L)'
;MTELDTRIDLYTRAAEQTASGVIRLYSTSFGLASTLLEPETRRHIENIYSLVRLADEVVDGVAEEAGVDREEAGAMLDQLERDTERAMETGYSTNLIVHAFAHSARKVGIGVDLTRPFFASMRADLSATEHDDESFALYVYGSAEVVGLMCLEAFLVSTPPTPAEREVMVRGARALGAAFQKVNFLRDLAVDFEALGRSYFPGVTPDSLDEATKNRLLDDIDQDL
;
A
#
# COMPACT_ATOMS: atom_id res chain seq x y z
N MET A 1 8.93 38.65 2.53
CA MET A 1 7.69 38.64 1.72
C MET A 1 7.23 37.20 1.75
N THR A 2 6.19 36.90 2.50
CA THR A 2 5.50 35.59 2.46
C THR A 2 4.89 35.47 1.08
N GLU A 3 5.33 34.46 0.31
CA GLU A 3 4.69 34.09 -0.94
C GLU A 3 3.20 33.86 -0.62
N LEU A 4 2.31 34.55 -1.33
CA LEU A 4 0.87 34.35 -1.15
C LEU A 4 0.55 32.94 -1.63
N ASP A 5 0.08 32.08 -0.72
CA ASP A 5 -0.41 30.74 -1.06
C ASP A 5 -1.36 30.82 -2.26
N THR A 6 -1.09 30.01 -3.26
CA THR A 6 -2.01 29.86 -4.38
C THR A 6 -3.25 29.02 -3.95
N ARG A 7 -4.30 29.05 -4.75
CA ARG A 7 -5.48 28.23 -4.47
C ARG A 7 -5.15 26.72 -4.47
N ILE A 8 -4.21 26.31 -5.32
CA ILE A 8 -3.79 24.91 -5.37
C ILE A 8 -2.96 24.54 -4.15
N ASP A 9 -2.14 25.44 -3.60
CA ASP A 9 -1.39 25.18 -2.36
C ASP A 9 -2.30 24.95 -1.18
N LEU A 10 -3.39 25.77 -1.06
CA LEU A 10 -4.39 25.58 -0.03
C LEU A 10 -5.12 24.23 -0.21
N TYR A 11 -5.47 23.87 -1.43
CA TYR A 11 -6.13 22.61 -1.73
C TYR A 11 -5.24 21.41 -1.41
N THR A 12 -3.96 21.47 -1.79
CA THR A 12 -2.97 20.43 -1.49
C THR A 12 -2.79 20.25 0.02
N ARG A 13 -2.70 21.35 0.79
CA ARG A 13 -2.63 21.24 2.26
C ARG A 13 -3.88 20.58 2.87
N ALA A 14 -5.07 20.90 2.35
CA ALA A 14 -6.30 20.24 2.79
C ALA A 14 -6.29 18.74 2.50
N ALA A 15 -5.78 18.36 1.33
CA ALA A 15 -5.61 16.96 0.91
C ALA A 15 -4.61 16.22 1.82
N GLU A 16 -3.44 16.80 2.10
CA GLU A 16 -2.42 16.23 2.99
C GLU A 16 -2.94 16.09 4.43
N GLN A 17 -3.73 17.06 4.93
CA GLN A 17 -4.38 16.95 6.25
C GLN A 17 -5.40 15.80 6.29
N THR A 18 -6.11 15.57 5.19
CA THR A 18 -7.03 14.43 5.06
C THR A 18 -6.26 13.12 5.11
N ALA A 19 -5.18 12.98 4.35
CA ALA A 19 -4.30 11.81 4.36
C ALA A 19 -3.71 11.53 5.75
N SER A 20 -3.22 12.57 6.44
CA SER A 20 -2.74 12.48 7.82
C SER A 20 -3.85 12.06 8.81
N GLY A 21 -5.11 12.39 8.54
CA GLY A 21 -6.27 11.91 9.29
C GLY A 21 -6.48 10.41 9.13
N VAL A 22 -6.35 9.90 7.90
CA VAL A 22 -6.53 8.47 7.60
C VAL A 22 -5.53 7.62 8.38
N ILE A 23 -4.23 7.88 8.27
CA ILE A 23 -3.22 7.06 8.95
C ILE A 23 -3.41 7.05 10.48
N ARG A 24 -3.82 8.18 11.07
CA ARG A 24 -4.06 8.27 12.53
C ARG A 24 -5.25 7.44 12.99
N LEU A 25 -6.26 7.27 12.15
CA LEU A 25 -7.45 6.48 12.48
C LEU A 25 -7.23 4.99 12.27
N TYR A 26 -6.53 4.62 11.20
CA TYR A 26 -6.40 3.23 10.77
C TYR A 26 -5.13 2.52 11.25
N SER A 27 -4.09 3.26 11.65
CA SER A 27 -2.84 2.63 12.07
C SER A 27 -2.27 3.24 13.34
N THR A 28 -2.23 2.43 14.39
CA THR A 28 -1.62 2.82 15.68
C THR A 28 -0.09 2.75 15.61
N SER A 29 0.47 1.63 15.15
CA SER A 29 1.92 1.39 15.16
C SER A 29 2.64 2.13 14.03
N PHE A 30 2.15 2.02 12.81
CA PHE A 30 2.75 2.69 11.64
C PHE A 30 2.56 4.21 11.72
N GLY A 31 1.37 4.67 12.17
CA GLY A 31 1.12 6.08 12.43
C GLY A 31 2.07 6.66 13.50
N LEU A 32 2.35 5.90 14.58
CA LEU A 32 3.32 6.32 15.60
C LEU A 32 4.75 6.35 15.02
N ALA A 33 5.16 5.30 14.31
CA ALA A 33 6.48 5.22 13.69
C ALA A 33 6.73 6.37 12.71
N SER A 34 5.71 6.76 11.92
CA SER A 34 5.81 7.87 10.98
C SER A 34 6.12 9.21 11.66
N THR A 35 5.77 9.37 12.96
CA THR A 35 6.08 10.60 13.71
C THR A 35 7.57 10.81 13.95
N LEU A 36 8.39 9.77 13.83
CA LEU A 36 9.85 9.83 13.95
C LEU A 36 10.52 10.36 12.68
N LEU A 37 9.78 10.43 11.58
CA LEU A 37 10.29 10.91 10.29
C LEU A 37 10.33 12.45 10.23
N GLU A 38 11.25 12.97 9.44
CA GLU A 38 11.27 14.38 9.09
C GLU A 38 9.91 14.81 8.50
N PRO A 39 9.42 16.02 8.77
CA PRO A 39 8.07 16.44 8.42
C PRO A 39 7.72 16.30 6.94
N GLU A 40 8.67 16.49 6.03
CA GLU A 40 8.47 16.36 4.59
C GLU A 40 8.31 14.89 4.20
N THR A 41 9.23 14.04 4.61
CA THR A 41 9.18 12.59 4.37
C THR A 41 7.90 11.99 4.96
N ARG A 42 7.55 12.39 6.20
CA ARG A 42 6.31 11.95 6.85
C ARG A 42 5.09 12.23 5.99
N ARG A 43 4.95 13.45 5.44
CA ARG A 43 3.81 13.78 4.56
C ARG A 43 3.71 12.85 3.37
N HIS A 44 4.84 12.53 2.74
CA HIS A 44 4.85 11.59 1.61
C HIS A 44 4.39 10.19 2.04
N ILE A 45 4.87 9.69 3.17
CA ILE A 45 4.46 8.40 3.73
C ILE A 45 2.97 8.39 4.10
N GLU A 46 2.44 9.44 4.74
CA GLU A 46 1.03 9.58 5.07
C GLU A 46 0.15 9.59 3.80
N ASN A 47 0.60 10.26 2.74
CA ASN A 47 -0.10 10.32 1.46
C ASN A 47 -0.09 8.97 0.73
N ILE A 48 1.03 8.23 0.74
CA ILE A 48 1.12 6.87 0.19
C ILE A 48 0.18 5.94 0.98
N TYR A 49 0.30 5.93 2.31
CA TYR A 49 -0.55 5.10 3.17
C TYR A 49 -2.04 5.34 2.92
N SER A 50 -2.45 6.59 2.76
CA SER A 50 -3.87 6.93 2.61
C SER A 50 -4.47 6.39 1.30
N LEU A 51 -3.72 6.36 0.18
CA LEU A 51 -4.19 5.74 -1.06
C LEU A 51 -4.26 4.23 -0.92
N VAL A 52 -3.22 3.60 -0.35
CA VAL A 52 -3.21 2.16 -0.07
C VAL A 52 -4.42 1.79 0.77
N ARG A 53 -4.64 2.48 1.89
CA ARG A 53 -5.78 2.20 2.78
C ARG A 53 -7.12 2.43 2.11
N LEU A 54 -7.27 3.46 1.27
CA LEU A 54 -8.51 3.70 0.54
C LEU A 54 -8.84 2.55 -0.42
N ALA A 55 -7.85 1.98 -1.08
CA ALA A 55 -8.04 0.82 -1.96
C ALA A 55 -8.37 -0.44 -1.15
N ASP A 56 -7.69 -0.67 0.00
CA ASP A 56 -7.99 -1.78 0.91
C ASP A 56 -9.46 -1.74 1.37
N GLU A 57 -10.00 -0.56 1.74
CA GLU A 57 -11.40 -0.42 2.18
C GLU A 57 -12.42 -0.81 1.11
N VAL A 58 -12.04 -0.79 -0.17
CA VAL A 58 -12.91 -1.26 -1.26
C VAL A 58 -12.97 -2.79 -1.30
N VAL A 59 -11.91 -3.49 -0.89
CA VAL A 59 -11.77 -4.95 -1.06
C VAL A 59 -11.88 -5.74 0.24
N ASP A 60 -11.74 -5.09 1.42
CA ASP A 60 -11.70 -5.73 2.74
C ASP A 60 -13.02 -5.63 3.54
N GLY A 61 -14.15 -5.57 2.85
CA GLY A 61 -15.46 -5.75 3.48
C GLY A 61 -16.22 -4.46 3.79
N VAL A 62 -15.59 -3.27 3.87
CA VAL A 62 -16.31 -2.01 4.12
C VAL A 62 -17.32 -1.70 3.01
N ALA A 63 -16.94 -1.93 1.75
CA ALA A 63 -17.83 -1.77 0.62
C ALA A 63 -19.02 -2.75 0.72
N GLU A 64 -18.76 -4.01 1.09
CA GLU A 64 -19.79 -5.04 1.29
C GLU A 64 -20.75 -4.67 2.43
N GLU A 65 -20.25 -4.18 3.57
CA GLU A 65 -21.06 -3.68 4.67
C GLU A 65 -21.95 -2.50 4.26
N ALA A 66 -21.49 -1.69 3.30
CA ALA A 66 -22.26 -0.60 2.70
C ALA A 66 -23.28 -1.08 1.65
N GLY A 67 -23.33 -2.37 1.33
CA GLY A 67 -24.22 -2.97 0.35
C GLY A 67 -23.70 -2.92 -1.09
N VAL A 68 -22.41 -2.65 -1.28
CA VAL A 68 -21.74 -2.67 -2.60
C VAL A 68 -21.38 -4.11 -2.92
N ASP A 69 -21.79 -4.60 -4.09
CA ASP A 69 -21.41 -5.94 -4.52
C ASP A 69 -19.98 -5.97 -5.12
N ARG A 70 -19.46 -7.18 -5.36
CA ARG A 70 -18.09 -7.37 -5.86
C ARG A 70 -17.83 -6.77 -7.24
N GLU A 71 -18.84 -6.77 -8.11
CA GLU A 71 -18.73 -6.18 -9.46
C GLU A 71 -18.62 -4.65 -9.35
N GLU A 72 -19.47 -4.04 -8.53
CA GLU A 72 -19.42 -2.61 -8.25
C GLU A 72 -18.14 -2.21 -7.52
N ALA A 73 -17.67 -2.98 -6.53
CA ALA A 73 -16.38 -2.78 -5.87
C ALA A 73 -15.21 -2.81 -6.88
N GLY A 74 -15.23 -3.76 -7.82
CA GLY A 74 -14.26 -3.81 -8.92
C GLY A 74 -14.31 -2.56 -9.80
N ALA A 75 -15.50 -2.08 -10.15
CA ALA A 75 -15.65 -0.85 -10.94
C ALA A 75 -15.16 0.40 -10.17
N MET A 76 -15.38 0.46 -8.84
CA MET A 76 -14.86 1.53 -7.97
C MET A 76 -13.34 1.50 -7.92
N LEU A 77 -12.73 0.33 -7.79
CA LEU A 77 -11.28 0.17 -7.79
C LEU A 77 -10.65 0.60 -9.11
N ASP A 78 -11.26 0.19 -10.24
CA ASP A 78 -10.85 0.61 -11.58
C ASP A 78 -10.95 2.13 -11.77
N GLN A 79 -11.99 2.75 -11.21
CA GLN A 79 -12.13 4.19 -11.25
C GLN A 79 -11.08 4.89 -10.38
N LEU A 80 -10.78 4.33 -9.21
CA LEU A 80 -9.74 4.86 -8.31
C LEU A 80 -8.36 4.82 -8.99
N GLU A 81 -8.03 3.73 -9.69
CA GLU A 81 -6.77 3.64 -10.45
C GLU A 81 -6.72 4.69 -11.56
N ARG A 82 -7.75 4.79 -12.39
CA ARG A 82 -7.81 5.81 -13.48
C ARG A 82 -7.66 7.23 -12.93
N ASP A 83 -8.35 7.53 -11.82
CA ASP A 83 -8.28 8.86 -11.19
C ASP A 83 -6.89 9.13 -10.61
N THR A 84 -6.23 8.10 -10.07
CA THR A 84 -4.86 8.18 -9.55
C THR A 84 -3.87 8.45 -10.67
N GLU A 85 -3.88 7.66 -11.75
CA GLU A 85 -3.00 7.88 -12.91
C GLU A 85 -3.21 9.27 -13.52
N ARG A 86 -4.47 9.66 -13.73
CA ARG A 86 -4.80 10.98 -14.26
C ARG A 86 -4.30 12.11 -13.35
N ALA A 87 -4.43 11.95 -12.03
CA ALA A 87 -3.95 12.96 -11.08
C ALA A 87 -2.41 13.04 -11.07
N MET A 88 -1.72 11.91 -11.23
CA MET A 88 -0.26 11.87 -11.37
C MET A 88 0.19 12.61 -12.64
N GLU A 89 -0.55 12.54 -13.73
CA GLU A 89 -0.28 13.28 -14.97
C GLU A 89 -0.60 14.77 -14.83
N THR A 90 -1.80 15.11 -14.36
CA THR A 90 -2.33 16.48 -14.38
C THR A 90 -1.97 17.32 -13.16
N GLY A 91 -1.63 16.67 -12.04
CA GLY A 91 -1.37 17.32 -10.74
C GLY A 91 -2.64 17.70 -9.96
N TYR A 92 -3.83 17.19 -10.35
CA TYR A 92 -5.09 17.52 -9.68
C TYR A 92 -6.08 16.35 -9.65
N SER A 93 -6.78 16.19 -8.52
CA SER A 93 -7.98 15.35 -8.38
C SER A 93 -9.01 16.02 -7.48
N THR A 94 -10.29 15.74 -7.71
CA THR A 94 -11.39 16.13 -6.81
C THR A 94 -11.44 15.24 -5.55
N ASN A 95 -10.88 14.03 -5.62
CA ASN A 95 -10.68 13.19 -4.45
C ASN A 95 -9.41 13.64 -3.72
N LEU A 96 -9.55 14.07 -2.47
CA LEU A 96 -8.46 14.63 -1.67
C LEU A 96 -7.34 13.62 -1.41
N ILE A 97 -7.65 12.34 -1.21
CA ILE A 97 -6.65 11.28 -1.02
C ILE A 97 -5.83 11.07 -2.30
N VAL A 98 -6.51 10.94 -3.43
CA VAL A 98 -5.86 10.81 -4.74
C VAL A 98 -5.01 12.03 -5.07
N HIS A 99 -5.50 13.24 -4.72
CA HIS A 99 -4.73 14.47 -4.92
C HIS A 99 -3.46 14.50 -4.06
N ALA A 100 -3.56 14.14 -2.78
CA ALA A 100 -2.41 14.08 -1.86
C ALA A 100 -1.36 13.07 -2.34
N PHE A 101 -1.80 11.86 -2.72
CA PHE A 101 -0.92 10.84 -3.29
C PHE A 101 -0.24 11.33 -4.57
N ALA A 102 -1.01 11.85 -5.54
CA ALA A 102 -0.48 12.33 -6.81
C ALA A 102 0.53 13.47 -6.62
N HIS A 103 0.29 14.38 -5.66
CA HIS A 103 1.25 15.42 -5.29
C HIS A 103 2.58 14.82 -4.81
N SER A 104 2.52 13.84 -3.91
CA SER A 104 3.71 13.11 -3.45
C SER A 104 4.38 12.34 -4.59
N ALA A 105 3.63 11.56 -5.36
CA ALA A 105 4.15 10.74 -6.45
C ALA A 105 4.95 11.57 -7.46
N ARG A 106 4.42 12.72 -7.87
CA ARG A 106 5.11 13.66 -8.77
C ARG A 106 6.38 14.24 -8.17
N LYS A 107 6.39 14.50 -6.86
CA LYS A 107 7.51 15.10 -6.15
C LYS A 107 8.66 14.13 -5.92
N VAL A 108 8.34 12.87 -5.57
CA VAL A 108 9.35 11.86 -5.23
C VAL A 108 9.67 10.90 -6.38
N GLY A 109 8.92 10.94 -7.49
CA GLY A 109 9.20 10.12 -8.67
C GLY A 109 8.52 8.75 -8.67
N ILE A 110 7.38 8.58 -7.97
CA ILE A 110 6.57 7.36 -8.05
C ILE A 110 5.84 7.34 -9.40
N GLY A 111 6.05 6.27 -10.18
CA GLY A 111 5.44 6.05 -11.48
C GLY A 111 4.31 5.02 -11.47
N VAL A 112 3.68 4.86 -12.64
CA VAL A 112 2.61 3.86 -12.84
C VAL A 112 3.12 2.42 -12.80
N ASP A 113 4.41 2.21 -12.96
CA ASP A 113 5.09 0.94 -12.77
C ASP A 113 5.01 0.41 -11.34
N LEU A 114 4.77 1.28 -10.36
CA LEU A 114 4.52 0.91 -8.96
C LEU A 114 3.03 0.87 -8.62
N THR A 115 2.20 1.79 -9.17
CA THR A 115 0.77 1.82 -8.83
C THR A 115 -0.04 0.72 -9.52
N ARG A 116 0.27 0.36 -10.78
CA ARG A 116 -0.47 -0.68 -11.50
C ARG A 116 -0.38 -2.07 -10.86
N PRO A 117 0.81 -2.57 -10.46
CA PRO A 117 0.89 -3.83 -9.72
C PRO A 117 0.13 -3.78 -8.39
N PHE A 118 0.15 -2.64 -7.69
CA PHE A 118 -0.63 -2.46 -6.48
C PHE A 118 -2.13 -2.64 -6.75
N PHE A 119 -2.69 -1.93 -7.71
CA PHE A 119 -4.11 -2.07 -8.07
C PHE A 119 -4.45 -3.47 -8.61
N ALA A 120 -3.51 -4.14 -9.30
CA ALA A 120 -3.69 -5.51 -9.74
C ALA A 120 -3.84 -6.50 -8.55
N SER A 121 -3.04 -6.33 -7.48
CA SER A 121 -3.17 -7.13 -6.26
C SER A 121 -4.48 -6.83 -5.52
N MET A 122 -4.92 -5.58 -5.45
CA MET A 122 -6.22 -5.24 -4.87
C MET A 122 -7.39 -5.87 -5.64
N ARG A 123 -7.30 -5.96 -6.99
CA ARG A 123 -8.31 -6.68 -7.78
C ARG A 123 -8.31 -8.19 -7.50
N ALA A 124 -7.16 -8.78 -7.23
CA ALA A 124 -7.09 -10.19 -6.89
C ALA A 124 -7.91 -10.50 -5.62
N ASP A 125 -7.93 -9.61 -4.64
CA ASP A 125 -8.72 -9.74 -3.42
C ASP A 125 -10.24 -9.82 -3.65
N LEU A 126 -10.73 -9.30 -4.76
CA LEU A 126 -12.15 -9.41 -5.12
C LEU A 126 -12.54 -10.79 -5.67
N SER A 127 -11.58 -11.61 -6.11
CA SER A 127 -11.87 -12.84 -6.82
C SER A 127 -11.07 -14.06 -6.34
N ALA A 128 -9.82 -13.89 -5.90
CA ALA A 128 -8.97 -14.97 -5.45
C ALA A 128 -9.27 -15.30 -3.99
N THR A 129 -9.45 -16.61 -3.71
CA THR A 129 -9.58 -17.14 -2.35
C THR A 129 -8.35 -17.94 -1.93
N GLU A 130 -7.56 -18.39 -2.91
CA GLU A 130 -6.35 -19.19 -2.74
C GLU A 130 -5.29 -18.76 -3.74
N HIS A 131 -4.04 -18.98 -3.40
CA HIS A 131 -2.88 -18.71 -4.25
C HIS A 131 -2.05 -19.98 -4.45
N ASP A 132 -1.47 -20.13 -5.63
CA ASP A 132 -0.29 -20.94 -5.87
C ASP A 132 0.99 -20.10 -5.68
N ASP A 133 2.17 -20.71 -5.81
CA ASP A 133 3.45 -20.02 -5.58
C ASP A 133 3.64 -18.81 -6.52
N GLU A 134 3.21 -18.91 -7.78
CA GLU A 134 3.36 -17.83 -8.77
C GLU A 134 2.40 -16.67 -8.45
N SER A 135 1.13 -16.95 -8.24
CA SER A 135 0.13 -15.94 -7.91
C SER A 135 0.38 -15.30 -6.54
N PHE A 136 0.91 -16.07 -5.57
CA PHE A 136 1.35 -15.55 -4.28
C PHE A 136 2.49 -14.55 -4.43
N ALA A 137 3.53 -14.91 -5.19
CA ALA A 137 4.65 -14.00 -5.44
C ALA A 137 4.20 -12.70 -6.12
N LEU A 138 3.32 -12.78 -7.14
CA LEU A 138 2.74 -11.61 -7.80
C LEU A 138 1.90 -10.77 -6.85
N TYR A 139 1.11 -11.42 -6.00
CA TYR A 139 0.27 -10.75 -5.01
C TYR A 139 1.12 -10.00 -3.97
N VAL A 140 2.14 -10.63 -3.38
CA VAL A 140 3.05 -10.00 -2.42
C VAL A 140 3.82 -8.84 -3.08
N TYR A 141 4.26 -9.02 -4.34
CA TYR A 141 4.90 -7.93 -5.08
C TYR A 141 4.01 -6.70 -5.17
N GLY A 142 2.76 -6.86 -5.62
CA GLY A 142 1.85 -5.73 -5.82
C GLY A 142 1.29 -5.17 -4.51
N SER A 143 0.92 -6.01 -3.53
CA SER A 143 0.31 -5.53 -2.29
C SER A 143 1.32 -4.94 -1.30
N ALA A 144 2.62 -5.29 -1.38
CA ALA A 144 3.60 -4.90 -0.37
C ALA A 144 4.95 -4.43 -0.91
N GLU A 145 5.59 -5.16 -1.83
CA GLU A 145 6.92 -4.78 -2.29
C GLU A 145 6.92 -3.43 -3.02
N VAL A 146 5.92 -3.18 -3.91
CA VAL A 146 5.80 -1.87 -4.56
C VAL A 146 5.47 -0.75 -3.59
N VAL A 147 4.74 -1.04 -2.50
CA VAL A 147 4.49 -0.05 -1.43
C VAL A 147 5.80 0.29 -0.72
N GLY A 148 6.64 -0.72 -0.44
CA GLY A 148 8.00 -0.52 0.06
C GLY A 148 8.84 0.34 -0.88
N LEU A 149 8.74 0.12 -2.19
CA LEU A 149 9.42 0.95 -3.21
C LEU A 149 8.88 2.39 -3.25
N MET A 150 7.58 2.60 -3.14
CA MET A 150 7.00 3.95 -3.04
C MET A 150 7.52 4.68 -1.80
N CYS A 151 7.62 3.99 -0.65
CA CYS A 151 8.21 4.55 0.56
C CYS A 151 9.70 4.87 0.37
N LEU A 152 10.44 4.01 -0.31
CA LEU A 152 11.85 4.24 -0.62
C LEU A 152 12.04 5.54 -1.42
N GLU A 153 11.23 5.80 -2.46
CA GLU A 153 11.30 7.05 -3.20
C GLU A 153 11.10 8.28 -2.29
N ALA A 154 10.16 8.18 -1.34
CA ALA A 154 9.94 9.25 -0.36
C ALA A 154 11.14 9.47 0.57
N PHE A 155 11.87 8.42 0.96
CA PHE A 155 13.08 8.55 1.77
C PHE A 155 14.26 9.14 0.97
N LEU A 156 14.36 8.82 -0.30
CA LEU A 156 15.51 9.19 -1.14
C LEU A 156 15.42 10.60 -1.74
N VAL A 157 14.28 11.27 -1.66
CA VAL A 157 14.07 12.58 -2.29
C VAL A 157 15.06 13.63 -1.81
N SER A 158 15.43 13.61 -0.52
CA SER A 158 16.36 14.58 0.09
C SER A 158 17.83 14.17 -0.03
N THR A 159 18.12 12.90 -0.25
CA THR A 159 19.49 12.37 -0.30
C THR A 159 19.59 11.30 -1.39
N PRO A 160 19.75 11.69 -2.65
CA PRO A 160 19.84 10.73 -3.75
C PRO A 160 21.08 9.82 -3.59
N PRO A 161 20.90 8.49 -3.63
CA PRO A 161 22.00 7.53 -3.54
C PRO A 161 22.75 7.42 -4.87
N THR A 162 23.95 6.84 -4.82
CA THR A 162 24.62 6.34 -6.03
C THR A 162 23.82 5.19 -6.64
N PRO A 163 24.02 4.85 -7.94
CA PRO A 163 23.33 3.74 -8.58
C PRO A 163 23.51 2.40 -7.86
N ALA A 164 24.71 2.12 -7.33
CA ALA A 164 24.99 0.88 -6.59
C ALA A 164 24.28 0.84 -5.24
N GLU A 165 24.24 1.94 -4.50
CA GLU A 165 23.49 2.05 -3.25
C GLU A 165 21.98 1.90 -3.50
N ARG A 166 21.46 2.54 -4.56
CA ARG A 166 20.05 2.44 -4.95
C ARG A 166 19.64 0.98 -5.21
N GLU A 167 20.48 0.22 -5.91
CA GLU A 167 20.19 -1.19 -6.17
C GLU A 167 20.07 -2.01 -4.87
N VAL A 168 20.94 -1.77 -3.89
CA VAL A 168 20.86 -2.41 -2.56
C VAL A 168 19.60 -1.99 -1.84
N MET A 169 19.27 -0.68 -1.84
CA MET A 169 18.08 -0.14 -1.16
C MET A 169 16.79 -0.65 -1.79
N VAL A 170 16.71 -0.77 -3.12
CA VAL A 170 15.56 -1.35 -3.83
C VAL A 170 15.33 -2.80 -3.42
N ARG A 171 16.40 -3.63 -3.38
CA ARG A 171 16.27 -5.01 -2.88
C ARG A 171 15.78 -5.05 -1.44
N GLY A 172 16.38 -4.24 -0.57
CA GLY A 172 15.98 -4.16 0.84
C GLY A 172 14.54 -3.68 1.04
N ALA A 173 14.09 -2.67 0.28
CA ALA A 173 12.72 -2.16 0.36
C ALA A 173 11.68 -3.20 -0.08
N ARG A 174 11.99 -3.97 -1.14
CA ARG A 174 11.15 -5.08 -1.59
C ARG A 174 11.09 -6.19 -0.54
N ALA A 175 12.22 -6.64 -0.07
CA ALA A 175 12.34 -7.70 0.93
C ALA A 175 11.62 -7.32 2.23
N LEU A 176 11.83 -6.12 2.74
CA LEU A 176 11.13 -5.63 3.93
C LEU A 176 9.61 -5.56 3.71
N GLY A 177 9.15 -5.09 2.54
CA GLY A 177 7.73 -5.09 2.18
C GLY A 177 7.15 -6.50 2.20
N ALA A 178 7.81 -7.47 1.56
CA ALA A 178 7.40 -8.88 1.54
C ALA A 178 7.34 -9.47 2.95
N ALA A 179 8.36 -9.24 3.79
CA ALA A 179 8.40 -9.71 5.17
C ALA A 179 7.20 -9.18 6.00
N PHE A 180 6.93 -7.88 5.94
CA PHE A 180 5.78 -7.28 6.64
C PHE A 180 4.45 -7.87 6.19
N GLN A 181 4.27 -8.10 4.90
CA GLN A 181 3.03 -8.67 4.37
C GLN A 181 2.84 -10.13 4.79
N LYS A 182 3.90 -10.93 4.71
CA LYS A 182 3.87 -12.32 5.18
C LYS A 182 3.58 -12.40 6.69
N VAL A 183 4.12 -11.48 7.49
CA VAL A 183 3.78 -11.37 8.92
C VAL A 183 2.30 -11.05 9.11
N ASN A 184 1.74 -10.11 8.34
CA ASN A 184 0.32 -9.80 8.40
C ASN A 184 -0.54 -11.02 8.05
N PHE A 185 -0.24 -11.72 6.97
CA PHE A 185 -0.96 -12.95 6.59
C PHE A 185 -0.89 -14.05 7.66
N LEU A 186 0.27 -14.21 8.29
CA LEU A 186 0.42 -15.21 9.35
C LEU A 186 -0.35 -14.82 10.62
N ARG A 187 -0.36 -13.53 10.98
CA ARG A 187 -1.10 -12.98 12.12
C ARG A 187 -2.61 -13.12 11.92
N ASP A 188 -3.08 -12.80 10.72
CA ASP A 188 -4.50 -12.66 10.43
C ASP A 188 -5.10 -13.93 9.78
N LEU A 189 -4.31 -15.00 9.60
CA LEU A 189 -4.67 -16.24 8.89
C LEU A 189 -6.04 -16.81 9.27
N ALA A 190 -6.35 -16.90 10.57
CA ALA A 190 -7.61 -17.45 11.03
C ALA A 190 -8.80 -16.50 10.75
N VAL A 191 -8.59 -15.20 10.97
CA VAL A 191 -9.61 -14.16 10.75
C VAL A 191 -9.95 -14.03 9.27
N ASP A 192 -8.94 -13.97 8.41
CA ASP A 192 -9.12 -13.86 6.96
C ASP A 192 -9.81 -15.09 6.37
N PHE A 193 -9.49 -16.27 6.90
CA PHE A 193 -10.12 -17.52 6.48
C PHE A 193 -11.59 -17.59 6.92
N GLU A 194 -11.89 -17.24 8.18
CA GLU A 194 -13.25 -17.30 8.71
C GLU A 194 -14.16 -16.20 8.16
N ALA A 195 -13.65 -14.96 8.04
CA ALA A 195 -14.44 -13.80 7.65
C ALA A 195 -14.52 -13.62 6.12
N LEU A 196 -13.44 -13.87 5.41
CA LEU A 196 -13.32 -13.57 3.97
C LEU A 196 -13.19 -14.82 3.10
N GLY A 197 -13.00 -16.00 3.71
CA GLY A 197 -12.74 -17.26 3.00
C GLY A 197 -11.42 -17.26 2.25
N ARG A 198 -10.43 -16.41 2.65
CA ARG A 198 -9.15 -16.25 1.99
C ARG A 198 -8.03 -17.01 2.69
N SER A 199 -7.16 -17.64 1.89
CA SER A 199 -5.90 -18.21 2.33
C SER A 199 -4.79 -17.70 1.39
N TYR A 200 -3.91 -16.86 1.92
CA TYR A 200 -2.84 -16.25 1.13
C TYR A 200 -1.67 -17.21 0.92
N PHE A 201 -1.20 -17.90 1.97
CA PHE A 201 -0.09 -18.82 1.82
C PHE A 201 -0.49 -20.08 1.03
N PRO A 202 0.26 -20.45 -0.04
CA PRO A 202 -0.05 -21.62 -0.86
C PRO A 202 -0.21 -22.89 -0.04
N GLY A 203 -1.40 -23.51 -0.13
CA GLY A 203 -1.72 -24.77 0.54
C GLY A 203 -1.77 -24.71 2.07
N VAL A 204 -1.83 -23.52 2.68
CA VAL A 204 -1.90 -23.36 4.14
C VAL A 204 -3.26 -22.79 4.54
N THR A 205 -3.97 -23.50 5.41
CA THR A 205 -5.21 -23.06 6.05
C THR A 205 -5.03 -23.10 7.57
N PRO A 206 -5.92 -22.48 8.37
CA PRO A 206 -5.84 -22.57 9.84
C PRO A 206 -5.75 -24.03 10.33
N ASP A 207 -6.48 -24.96 9.71
CA ASP A 207 -6.51 -26.38 10.09
C ASP A 207 -5.23 -27.13 9.71
N SER A 208 -4.50 -26.65 8.68
CA SER A 208 -3.24 -27.25 8.22
C SER A 208 -1.99 -26.60 8.81
N LEU A 209 -2.13 -25.58 9.64
CA LEU A 209 -1.02 -24.87 10.27
C LEU A 209 -0.48 -25.64 11.48
N ASP A 210 0.39 -26.61 11.23
CA ASP A 210 1.17 -27.29 12.26
C ASP A 210 2.49 -26.54 12.57
N GLU A 211 3.21 -26.99 13.60
CA GLU A 211 4.50 -26.36 13.99
C GLU A 211 5.56 -26.43 12.88
N ALA A 212 5.55 -27.48 12.05
CA ALA A 212 6.51 -27.61 10.95
C ALA A 212 6.21 -26.59 9.83
N THR A 213 4.94 -26.43 9.48
CA THR A 213 4.47 -25.44 8.50
C THR A 213 4.73 -24.03 9.00
N LYS A 214 4.40 -23.74 10.25
CA LYS A 214 4.68 -22.43 10.88
C LYS A 214 6.16 -22.10 10.85
N ASN A 215 7.05 -23.03 11.25
CA ASN A 215 8.49 -22.78 11.23
C ASN A 215 8.99 -22.53 9.79
N ARG A 216 8.50 -23.26 8.80
CA ARG A 216 8.83 -23.01 7.39
C ARG A 216 8.43 -21.60 6.92
N LEU A 217 7.24 -21.11 7.33
CA LEU A 217 6.80 -19.76 7.02
C LEU A 217 7.64 -18.70 7.74
N LEU A 218 8.03 -18.94 8.98
CA LEU A 218 8.93 -18.04 9.74
C LEU A 218 10.32 -18.00 9.09
N ASP A 219 10.87 -19.15 8.68
CA ASP A 219 12.16 -19.22 7.97
C ASP A 219 12.11 -18.44 6.63
N ASP A 220 10.99 -18.48 5.92
CA ASP A 220 10.80 -17.72 4.68
C ASP A 220 10.72 -16.20 4.95
N ILE A 221 10.05 -15.79 6.03
CA ILE A 221 10.02 -14.39 6.46
C ILE A 221 11.41 -13.90 6.91
N ASP A 222 12.14 -14.73 7.65
CA ASP A 222 13.50 -14.40 8.11
C ASP A 222 14.50 -14.25 6.95
N GLN A 223 14.26 -14.90 5.80
CA GLN A 223 15.08 -14.73 4.60
C GLN A 223 14.84 -13.37 3.91
N ASP A 224 13.67 -12.77 4.09
CA ASP A 224 13.36 -11.44 3.58
C ASP A 224 13.92 -10.32 4.48
N LEU A 225 14.27 -10.60 5.73
CA LEU A 225 14.78 -9.63 6.72
C LEU A 225 16.31 -9.58 6.74
#